data_162fdb4bdca8252da79a8affabf7f35b
#
_entry.id   162fdb4bdca8252da79a8affabf7f35b
#
_cell.length_a   1.000
_cell.length_b   1.000
_cell.length_c   1.000
_cell.angle_alpha   90.00
_cell.angle_beta   90.00
_cell.angle_gamma   90.00
#
_symmetry.space_group_name_H-M   'P 1'
#
loop_
_entity.id
_entity.type
_entity.pdbx_description
1 polymer ?
#
loop_
_entity_poly.entity_id
_entity_poly.type
_entity_poly.pdbx_seq_one_letter_code
_entity_poly.pdbx_strand_id
1 'polypeptide(L)'
;MKKFIVFTLGLCLLAVSCKTRSGENVTVDLSAQDSLAAVRAAQALPEEPVFDIVTSEGTIRVRLFKDTPLHRDNFAKLALAGYYDNLLFHRVINGFVIQGGDPFTRDTSLVAQWGEGGPSYTIKAEMRDADGNPLHTHVKGALAAARQGDLANPFKESSGSQFYLVQDPDHCTHLDGEYTVFGETISGLHVIDRIAAQPTDRLDRPIEDVKIISIKPNKELNSK
;
A
#
# COMPACT_ATOMS: atom_id res chain seq x y z
N MET A 1 -18.06 -40.17 -67.98
CA MET A 1 -18.02 -38.81 -67.43
C MET A 1 -18.61 -38.85 -66.06
N LYS A 2 -17.77 -38.90 -65.00
CA LYS A 2 -18.20 -38.97 -63.63
C LYS A 2 -18.10 -37.50 -63.03
N LYS A 3 -19.27 -36.98 -62.60
CA LYS A 3 -19.35 -35.66 -61.92
C LYS A 3 -19.04 -35.88 -60.46
N PHE A 4 -17.98 -35.27 -59.94
CA PHE A 4 -17.69 -35.16 -58.53
C PHE A 4 -18.51 -34.00 -57.95
N ILE A 5 -19.36 -34.30 -56.99
CA ILE A 5 -20.06 -33.32 -56.17
C ILE A 5 -19.21 -33.11 -54.92
N VAL A 6 -18.64 -31.90 -54.76
CA VAL A 6 -17.95 -31.49 -53.54
C VAL A 6 -18.95 -30.93 -52.58
N PHE A 7 -19.16 -31.65 -51.45
CA PHE A 7 -19.95 -31.18 -50.33
C PHE A 7 -19.06 -30.32 -49.43
N THR A 8 -19.27 -29.04 -49.47
CA THR A 8 -18.67 -28.11 -48.50
C THR A 8 -19.46 -28.14 -47.19
N LEU A 9 -18.87 -28.79 -46.20
CA LEU A 9 -19.39 -28.80 -44.83
C LEU A 9 -19.09 -27.46 -44.17
N GLY A 10 -20.11 -26.63 -44.09
CA GLY A 10 -20.05 -25.36 -43.37
C GLY A 10 -20.03 -25.58 -41.85
N LEU A 11 -18.85 -25.42 -41.22
CA LEU A 11 -18.70 -25.48 -39.79
C LEU A 11 -19.22 -24.17 -39.18
N CYS A 12 -20.46 -24.15 -38.71
CA CYS A 12 -21.04 -23.07 -37.94
C CYS A 12 -20.40 -23.07 -36.54
N LEU A 13 -19.39 -22.24 -36.34
CA LEU A 13 -18.86 -21.92 -35.02
C LEU A 13 -19.88 -21.05 -34.30
N LEU A 14 -20.71 -21.65 -33.47
CA LEU A 14 -21.49 -20.93 -32.47
C LEU A 14 -20.52 -20.42 -31.40
N ALA A 15 -20.09 -19.17 -31.55
CA ALA A 15 -19.41 -18.45 -30.48
C ALA A 15 -20.43 -18.22 -29.36
N VAL A 16 -20.45 -19.07 -28.34
CA VAL A 16 -21.12 -18.79 -27.06
C VAL A 16 -20.30 -17.68 -26.40
N SER A 17 -20.75 -16.45 -26.59
CA SER A 17 -20.24 -15.31 -25.82
C SER A 17 -20.73 -15.45 -24.37
N CYS A 18 -19.96 -16.13 -23.54
CA CYS A 18 -20.09 -16.01 -22.09
C CYS A 18 -19.62 -14.61 -21.73
N LYS A 19 -20.56 -13.69 -21.53
CA LYS A 19 -20.31 -12.41 -20.89
C LYS A 19 -20.01 -12.68 -19.41
N THR A 20 -18.76 -13.05 -19.12
CA THR A 20 -18.23 -12.89 -17.78
C THR A 20 -18.18 -11.39 -17.55
N ARG A 21 -18.94 -10.88 -16.59
CA ARG A 21 -18.73 -9.57 -15.99
C ARG A 21 -17.30 -9.60 -15.41
N SER A 22 -16.33 -9.23 -16.21
CA SER A 22 -15.00 -8.90 -15.73
C SER A 22 -15.18 -7.69 -14.81
N GLY A 23 -14.99 -7.91 -13.50
CA GLY A 23 -14.75 -6.79 -12.60
C GLY A 23 -13.60 -6.00 -13.20
N GLU A 24 -13.84 -4.75 -13.58
CA GLU A 24 -12.78 -3.83 -13.92
C GLU A 24 -11.93 -3.75 -12.65
N ASN A 25 -10.71 -4.28 -12.72
CA ASN A 25 -9.71 -4.04 -11.70
C ASN A 25 -9.56 -2.52 -11.61
N VAL A 26 -9.95 -1.94 -10.48
CA VAL A 26 -9.68 -0.54 -10.18
C VAL A 26 -8.18 -0.44 -9.87
N THR A 27 -7.37 -0.66 -10.88
CA THR A 27 -5.97 -0.25 -10.87
C THR A 27 -5.99 1.23 -11.12
N VAL A 28 -5.57 2.02 -10.14
CA VAL A 28 -5.20 3.43 -10.39
C VAL A 28 -3.93 3.37 -11.22
N ASP A 29 -4.10 3.22 -12.53
CA ASP A 29 -3.02 3.27 -13.49
C ASP A 29 -2.65 4.77 -13.60
N LEU A 30 -1.61 5.16 -12.87
CA LEU A 30 -0.99 6.47 -13.05
C LEU A 30 -0.56 6.54 -14.51
N SER A 31 -0.97 7.58 -15.23
CA SER A 31 -0.49 7.76 -16.59
C SER A 31 1.03 7.66 -16.59
N ALA A 32 1.63 7.14 -17.66
CA ALA A 32 3.09 6.99 -17.73
C ALA A 32 3.80 8.35 -17.51
N GLN A 33 3.16 9.45 -17.88
CA GLN A 33 3.68 10.80 -17.74
C GLN A 33 3.64 11.29 -16.29
N ASP A 34 2.54 11.02 -15.56
CA ASP A 34 2.41 11.34 -14.13
C ASP A 34 3.38 10.49 -13.30
N SER A 35 3.55 9.23 -13.67
CA SER A 35 4.51 8.33 -13.04
C SER A 35 5.96 8.83 -13.20
N LEU A 36 6.35 9.28 -14.38
CA LEU A 36 7.70 9.84 -14.64
C LEU A 36 7.95 11.16 -13.90
N ALA A 37 6.95 12.04 -13.83
CA ALA A 37 7.04 13.28 -13.07
C ALA A 37 7.19 13.01 -11.57
N ALA A 38 6.42 12.05 -11.03
CA ALA A 38 6.51 11.65 -9.63
C ALA A 38 7.86 11.01 -9.30
N VAL A 39 8.41 10.17 -10.19
CA VAL A 39 9.76 9.58 -10.02
C VAL A 39 10.84 10.65 -9.94
N ARG A 40 10.83 11.62 -10.86
CA ARG A 40 11.80 12.73 -10.86
C ARG A 40 11.67 13.59 -9.62
N ALA A 41 10.44 13.87 -9.18
CA ALA A 41 10.19 14.65 -7.97
C ALA A 41 10.64 13.89 -6.71
N ALA A 42 10.46 12.57 -6.66
CA ALA A 42 10.95 11.75 -5.56
C ALA A 42 12.48 11.75 -5.48
N GLN A 43 13.17 11.68 -6.63
CA GLN A 43 14.63 11.75 -6.71
C GLN A 43 15.22 13.10 -6.30
N ALA A 44 14.42 14.17 -6.33
CA ALA A 44 14.83 15.51 -5.90
C ALA A 44 14.64 15.75 -4.38
N LEU A 45 14.07 14.80 -3.65
CA LEU A 45 13.90 14.87 -2.20
C LEU A 45 15.22 14.58 -1.47
N PRO A 46 15.38 15.02 -0.21
CA PRO A 46 16.49 14.61 0.64
C PRO A 46 16.58 13.09 0.81
N GLU A 47 17.74 12.61 1.27
CA GLU A 47 17.95 11.17 1.53
C GLU A 47 16.96 10.59 2.55
N GLU A 48 16.54 11.38 3.52
CA GLU A 48 15.53 11.03 4.53
C GLU A 48 14.35 12.03 4.47
N PRO A 49 13.50 11.91 3.45
CA PRO A 49 12.45 12.88 3.23
C PRO A 49 11.34 12.76 4.28
N VAL A 50 10.75 13.92 4.61
CA VAL A 50 9.65 14.02 5.56
C VAL A 50 8.33 14.21 4.82
N PHE A 51 7.32 13.43 5.20
CA PHE A 51 5.97 13.51 4.66
C PHE A 51 4.94 13.78 5.75
N ASP A 52 3.92 14.56 5.40
CA ASP A 52 2.71 14.72 6.21
C ASP A 52 1.61 13.81 5.67
N ILE A 53 1.18 12.84 6.48
CA ILE A 53 -0.01 12.02 6.27
C ILE A 53 -1.17 12.78 6.91
N VAL A 54 -1.94 13.49 6.09
CA VAL A 54 -3.12 14.25 6.54
C VAL A 54 -4.31 13.30 6.56
N THR A 55 -4.92 13.12 7.72
CA THR A 55 -6.07 12.24 7.91
C THR A 55 -7.28 13.00 8.41
N SER A 56 -8.47 12.35 8.42
CA SER A 56 -9.67 12.89 9.07
C SER A 56 -9.49 13.10 10.58
N GLU A 57 -8.52 12.40 11.20
CA GLU A 57 -8.26 12.44 12.64
C GLU A 57 -7.11 13.39 13.03
N GLY A 58 -6.41 13.94 12.05
CA GLY A 58 -5.26 14.83 12.26
C GLY A 58 -4.09 14.49 11.36
N THR A 59 -2.95 15.11 11.58
CA THR A 59 -1.75 14.92 10.76
C THR A 59 -0.72 14.07 11.49
N ILE A 60 -0.23 13.03 10.82
CA ILE A 60 0.90 12.20 11.24
C ILE A 60 2.07 12.59 10.35
N ARG A 61 3.19 13.00 10.95
CA ARG A 61 4.39 13.35 10.21
C ARG A 61 5.40 12.23 10.31
N VAL A 62 5.85 11.74 9.18
CA VAL A 62 6.80 10.63 9.08
C VAL A 62 8.07 11.06 8.38
N ARG A 63 9.22 10.54 8.82
CA ARG A 63 10.49 10.60 8.13
C ARG A 63 10.81 9.23 7.55
N LEU A 64 11.20 9.15 6.29
CA LEU A 64 11.58 7.92 5.64
C LEU A 64 13.08 7.67 5.81
N PHE A 65 13.47 6.40 5.91
CA PHE A 65 14.86 6.01 6.14
C PHE A 65 15.64 5.89 4.83
N LYS A 66 16.91 6.31 4.83
CA LYS A 66 17.81 6.24 3.67
C LYS A 66 18.29 4.84 3.35
N ASP A 67 18.35 3.97 4.34
CA ASP A 67 18.86 2.60 4.23
C ASP A 67 17.80 1.57 3.81
N THR A 68 16.57 2.03 3.54
CA THR A 68 15.49 1.27 2.89
C THR A 68 15.06 1.95 1.57
N PRO A 69 15.98 2.13 0.60
CA PRO A 69 15.75 2.98 -0.57
C PRO A 69 14.60 2.51 -1.47
N LEU A 70 14.37 1.20 -1.61
CA LEU A 70 13.29 0.69 -2.45
C LEU A 70 11.92 1.10 -1.91
N HIS A 71 11.70 0.95 -0.61
CA HIS A 71 10.45 1.32 0.05
C HIS A 71 10.28 2.83 0.12
N ARG A 72 11.36 3.55 0.52
CA ARG A 72 11.40 5.02 0.56
C ARG A 72 10.99 5.64 -0.77
N ASP A 73 11.67 5.25 -1.85
CA ASP A 73 11.48 5.85 -3.17
C ASP A 73 10.11 5.49 -3.74
N ASN A 74 9.65 4.27 -3.51
CA ASN A 74 8.31 3.85 -3.92
C ASN A 74 7.21 4.62 -3.16
N PHE A 75 7.30 4.73 -1.84
CA PHE A 75 6.33 5.50 -1.05
C PHE A 75 6.31 6.96 -1.48
N ALA A 76 7.49 7.58 -1.64
CA ALA A 76 7.62 8.97 -2.11
C ALA A 76 6.99 9.16 -3.49
N LYS A 77 7.27 8.28 -4.44
CA LYS A 77 6.67 8.29 -5.78
C LYS A 77 5.14 8.24 -5.72
N LEU A 78 4.58 7.29 -4.98
CA LEU A 78 3.13 7.13 -4.86
C LEU A 78 2.47 8.33 -4.17
N ALA A 79 3.09 8.85 -3.11
CA ALA A 79 2.61 10.05 -2.40
C ALA A 79 2.59 11.29 -3.31
N LEU A 80 3.67 11.52 -4.08
CA LEU A 80 3.77 12.63 -5.03
C LEU A 80 2.77 12.52 -6.18
N ALA A 81 2.45 11.30 -6.60
CA ALA A 81 1.42 11.03 -7.60
C ALA A 81 -0.02 11.14 -7.07
N GLY A 82 -0.22 11.38 -5.76
CA GLY A 82 -1.55 11.42 -5.14
C GLY A 82 -2.22 10.04 -5.03
N TYR A 83 -1.44 8.96 -5.14
CA TYR A 83 -1.96 7.59 -5.07
C TYR A 83 -2.70 7.29 -3.77
N TYR A 84 -2.29 7.88 -2.66
CA TYR A 84 -2.88 7.68 -1.35
C TYR A 84 -4.09 8.58 -1.05
N ASP A 85 -4.36 9.57 -1.90
CA ASP A 85 -5.40 10.56 -1.65
C ASP A 85 -6.78 9.86 -1.61
N ASN A 86 -7.53 10.11 -0.53
CA ASN A 86 -8.85 9.55 -0.23
C ASN A 86 -8.90 8.03 0.02
N LEU A 87 -7.78 7.38 0.30
CA LEU A 87 -7.79 6.00 0.79
C LEU A 87 -8.19 5.95 2.27
N LEU A 88 -8.56 4.76 2.75
CA LEU A 88 -8.92 4.54 4.14
C LEU A 88 -7.83 3.80 4.92
N PHE A 89 -7.80 4.02 6.23
CA PHE A 89 -7.26 3.04 7.16
C PHE A 89 -8.29 1.91 7.29
N HIS A 90 -8.13 0.88 6.51
CA HIS A 90 -9.11 -0.20 6.35
C HIS A 90 -8.97 -1.31 7.39
N ARG A 91 -7.88 -1.35 8.15
CA ARG A 91 -7.65 -2.29 9.24
C ARG A 91 -6.98 -1.56 10.40
N VAL A 92 -7.65 -1.56 11.54
CA VAL A 92 -7.23 -0.84 12.75
C VAL A 92 -7.38 -1.77 13.95
N ILE A 93 -6.28 -2.05 14.65
CA ILE A 93 -6.26 -2.91 15.82
C ILE A 93 -5.66 -2.13 16.97
N ASN A 94 -6.48 -1.80 17.96
CA ASN A 94 -6.02 -1.18 19.20
C ASN A 94 -5.07 -2.11 19.95
N GLY A 95 -3.96 -1.58 20.42
CA GLY A 95 -2.87 -2.38 20.99
C GLY A 95 -1.96 -3.04 19.96
N PHE A 96 -2.03 -2.64 18.67
CA PHE A 96 -1.18 -3.20 17.61
C PHE A 96 -0.81 -2.16 16.55
N VAL A 97 -1.58 -2.07 15.44
CA VAL A 97 -1.26 -1.21 14.28
C VAL A 97 -2.49 -0.57 13.66
N ILE A 98 -2.27 0.49 12.87
CA ILE A 98 -3.23 1.04 11.93
C ILE A 98 -2.71 0.87 10.51
N GLN A 99 -3.49 0.24 9.62
CA GLN A 99 -3.07 -0.14 8.26
C GLN A 99 -3.93 0.54 7.20
N GLY A 100 -3.27 1.08 6.18
CA GLY A 100 -3.88 1.73 5.02
C GLY A 100 -3.12 1.47 3.72
N GLY A 101 -3.41 2.27 2.68
CA GLY A 101 -2.70 2.20 1.39
C GLY A 101 -3.30 1.23 0.37
N ASP A 102 -4.49 0.69 0.63
CA ASP A 102 -5.22 -0.16 -0.30
C ASP A 102 -6.11 0.69 -1.23
N PRO A 103 -5.88 0.70 -2.57
CA PRO A 103 -6.67 1.45 -3.53
C PRO A 103 -8.13 0.99 -3.65
N PHE A 104 -8.45 -0.26 -3.29
CA PHE A 104 -9.81 -0.76 -3.31
C PHE A 104 -10.72 -0.03 -2.32
N THR A 105 -10.14 0.62 -1.31
CA THR A 105 -10.92 1.40 -0.33
C THR A 105 -11.60 2.65 -0.90
N ARG A 106 -11.31 3.02 -2.16
CA ARG A 106 -12.06 4.07 -2.86
C ARG A 106 -13.45 3.63 -3.31
N ASP A 107 -13.68 2.34 -3.44
CA ASP A 107 -14.92 1.76 -3.92
C ASP A 107 -15.55 0.87 -2.83
N THR A 108 -16.66 1.33 -2.29
CA THR A 108 -17.41 0.60 -1.27
C THR A 108 -18.02 -0.71 -1.78
N SER A 109 -18.18 -0.87 -3.11
CA SER A 109 -18.62 -2.14 -3.69
C SER A 109 -17.57 -3.24 -3.57
N LEU A 110 -16.29 -2.87 -3.36
CA LEU A 110 -15.14 -3.77 -3.17
C LEU A 110 -14.85 -4.06 -1.69
N VAL A 111 -15.70 -3.67 -0.78
CA VAL A 111 -15.48 -3.80 0.67
C VAL A 111 -15.07 -5.21 1.11
N ALA A 112 -15.54 -6.25 0.43
CA ALA A 112 -15.16 -7.64 0.72
C ALA A 112 -13.69 -7.97 0.34
N GLN A 113 -13.06 -7.13 -0.50
CA GLN A 113 -11.69 -7.29 -0.99
C GLN A 113 -10.72 -6.26 -0.41
N TRP A 114 -11.18 -5.40 0.50
CA TRP A 114 -10.29 -4.44 1.17
C TRP A 114 -9.19 -5.17 1.93
N GLY A 115 -7.96 -4.75 1.73
CA GLY A 115 -6.74 -5.40 2.20
C GLY A 115 -6.03 -6.23 1.11
N GLU A 116 -6.66 -6.47 -0.05
CA GLU A 116 -6.09 -7.24 -1.17
C GLU A 116 -5.56 -6.35 -2.30
N GLY A 117 -5.91 -5.05 -2.30
CA GLY A 117 -5.55 -4.12 -3.36
C GLY A 117 -4.11 -3.62 -3.29
N GLY A 118 -3.63 -3.16 -4.44
CA GLY A 118 -2.29 -2.57 -4.60
C GLY A 118 -1.93 -2.40 -6.07
N PRO A 119 -0.76 -1.81 -6.37
CA PRO A 119 -0.20 -1.83 -7.70
C PRO A 119 0.18 -3.25 -8.11
N SER A 120 0.38 -3.49 -9.42
CA SER A 120 0.69 -4.81 -9.99
C SER A 120 2.11 -5.33 -9.70
N TYR A 121 2.81 -4.75 -8.74
CA TYR A 121 4.18 -5.13 -8.36
C TYR A 121 4.32 -5.22 -6.83
N THR A 122 5.32 -5.98 -6.41
CA THR A 122 5.79 -6.08 -5.03
C THR A 122 7.15 -5.41 -4.87
N ILE A 123 7.57 -5.16 -3.64
CA ILE A 123 8.87 -4.56 -3.32
C ILE A 123 9.71 -5.60 -2.60
N LYS A 124 10.93 -5.83 -3.09
CA LYS A 124 11.89 -6.71 -2.42
C LYS A 124 12.12 -6.23 -0.98
N ALA A 125 12.10 -7.16 -0.03
CA ALA A 125 12.26 -6.85 1.38
C ALA A 125 13.61 -6.18 1.69
N GLU A 126 13.57 -5.15 2.57
CA GLU A 126 14.71 -4.43 3.11
C GLU A 126 14.66 -4.47 4.65
N MET A 127 14.47 -5.65 5.22
CA MET A 127 14.18 -5.85 6.64
C MET A 127 15.37 -6.28 7.48
N ARG A 128 16.51 -6.65 6.86
CA ARG A 128 17.72 -7.14 7.55
C ARG A 128 18.98 -6.48 7.01
N ASP A 129 19.94 -6.29 7.90
CA ASP A 129 21.29 -5.86 7.56
C ASP A 129 22.14 -7.02 6.96
N ALA A 130 23.42 -6.73 6.65
CA ALA A 130 24.34 -7.71 6.08
C ALA A 130 24.67 -8.87 7.04
N ASP A 131 24.50 -8.67 8.35
CA ASP A 131 24.75 -9.66 9.38
C ASP A 131 23.48 -10.49 9.70
N GLY A 132 22.34 -10.16 9.05
CA GLY A 132 21.06 -10.84 9.22
C GLY A 132 20.22 -10.33 10.39
N ASN A 133 20.64 -9.26 11.08
CA ASN A 133 19.85 -8.64 12.13
C ASN A 133 18.73 -7.79 11.54
N PRO A 134 17.62 -7.55 12.29
CA PRO A 134 16.63 -6.57 11.87
C PRO A 134 17.27 -5.20 11.60
N LEU A 135 17.04 -4.63 10.40
CA LEU A 135 17.60 -3.32 10.06
C LEU A 135 16.97 -2.22 10.90
N HIS A 136 15.66 -2.30 11.10
CA HIS A 136 14.87 -1.46 12.01
C HIS A 136 13.87 -2.30 12.77
N THR A 137 13.41 -1.80 13.92
CA THR A 137 12.44 -2.46 14.79
C THR A 137 11.10 -1.74 14.81
N HIS A 138 10.06 -2.45 15.21
CA HIS A 138 8.68 -1.95 15.27
C HIS A 138 8.42 -1.15 16.53
N VAL A 139 9.16 -0.04 16.73
CA VAL A 139 8.89 0.90 17.81
C VAL A 139 7.57 1.65 17.59
N LYS A 140 7.00 2.28 18.63
CA LYS A 140 5.79 3.11 18.48
C LYS A 140 5.97 4.17 17.40
N GLY A 141 5.06 4.21 16.44
CA GLY A 141 5.11 5.13 15.31
C GLY A 141 6.01 4.68 14.16
N ALA A 142 6.60 3.48 14.21
CA ALA A 142 7.31 2.92 13.06
C ALA A 142 6.36 2.80 11.86
N LEU A 143 6.83 3.22 10.69
CA LEU A 143 6.15 3.07 9.40
C LEU A 143 6.72 1.86 8.69
N ALA A 144 5.88 0.85 8.47
CA ALA A 144 6.30 -0.41 7.88
C ALA A 144 5.38 -0.84 6.72
N ALA A 145 5.94 -1.64 5.82
CA ALA A 145 5.21 -2.15 4.67
C ALA A 145 4.43 -3.42 5.02
N ALA A 146 3.15 -3.47 4.61
CA ALA A 146 2.37 -4.68 4.69
C ALA A 146 2.83 -5.70 3.63
N ARG A 147 2.50 -6.97 3.82
CA ARG A 147 2.77 -8.05 2.85
C ARG A 147 1.80 -9.19 3.00
N GLN A 148 1.73 -10.04 1.99
CA GLN A 148 1.00 -11.30 2.08
C GLN A 148 1.72 -12.30 3.00
N GLY A 149 0.96 -13.26 3.54
CA GLY A 149 1.51 -14.31 4.41
C GLY A 149 2.46 -15.24 3.68
N ASP A 150 3.34 -15.91 4.43
CA ASP A 150 4.49 -16.68 3.93
C ASP A 150 4.12 -17.80 2.94
N LEU A 151 2.92 -18.40 3.06
CA LEU A 151 2.45 -19.43 2.13
C LEU A 151 2.24 -18.90 0.70
N ALA A 152 1.74 -17.69 0.57
CA ALA A 152 1.50 -17.03 -0.72
C ALA A 152 2.72 -16.21 -1.18
N ASN A 153 3.60 -15.86 -0.23
CA ASN A 153 4.72 -14.95 -0.45
C ASN A 153 5.99 -15.45 0.28
N PRO A 154 6.61 -16.55 -0.19
CA PRO A 154 7.77 -17.13 0.47
C PRO A 154 9.02 -16.22 0.46
N PHE A 155 9.08 -15.26 -0.45
CA PHE A 155 10.17 -14.28 -0.52
C PHE A 155 9.94 -13.06 0.37
N LYS A 156 8.81 -13.00 1.10
CA LYS A 156 8.44 -11.90 2.01
C LYS A 156 8.49 -10.53 1.36
N GLU A 157 8.20 -10.45 0.07
CA GLU A 157 8.12 -9.19 -0.65
C GLU A 157 6.98 -8.33 -0.12
N SER A 158 7.21 -7.05 -0.03
CA SER A 158 6.23 -6.10 0.50
C SER A 158 5.18 -5.73 -0.56
N SER A 159 3.98 -5.38 -0.09
CA SER A 159 2.98 -4.73 -0.93
C SER A 159 3.56 -3.48 -1.58
N GLY A 160 3.20 -3.23 -2.83
CA GLY A 160 3.61 -2.03 -3.54
C GLY A 160 3.01 -0.73 -2.99
N SER A 161 1.95 -0.78 -2.15
CA SER A 161 1.32 0.42 -1.61
C SER A 161 0.83 0.32 -0.18
N GLN A 162 0.46 -0.86 0.33
CA GLN A 162 -0.08 -0.97 1.68
C GLN A 162 1.01 -0.82 2.73
N PHE A 163 0.72 -0.02 3.75
CA PHE A 163 1.61 0.26 4.87
C PHE A 163 0.83 0.24 6.19
N TYR A 164 1.55 0.14 7.29
CA TYR A 164 0.98 0.31 8.63
C TYR A 164 1.87 1.18 9.51
N LEU A 165 1.24 1.78 10.52
CA LEU A 165 1.90 2.52 11.58
C LEU A 165 1.71 1.76 12.89
N VAL A 166 2.80 1.55 13.61
CA VAL A 166 2.79 0.84 14.90
C VAL A 166 2.16 1.73 15.97
N GLN A 167 1.12 1.22 16.62
CA GLN A 167 0.50 1.89 17.76
C GLN A 167 1.08 1.40 19.08
N ASP A 168 1.21 0.07 19.24
CA ASP A 168 1.77 -0.54 20.45
C ASP A 168 2.94 -1.47 20.09
N PRO A 169 4.18 -1.11 20.45
CA PRO A 169 5.37 -1.89 20.10
C PRO A 169 5.45 -3.24 20.83
N ASP A 170 4.85 -3.37 22.01
CA ASP A 170 4.95 -4.60 22.82
C ASP A 170 4.33 -5.81 22.10
N HIS A 171 3.36 -5.55 21.22
CA HIS A 171 2.70 -6.57 20.41
C HIS A 171 3.32 -6.73 19.01
N CYS A 172 4.37 -5.96 18.66
CA CYS A 172 4.98 -5.95 17.33
C CYS A 172 6.37 -6.59 17.25
N THR A 173 6.98 -7.00 18.35
CA THR A 173 8.37 -7.53 18.38
C THR A 173 8.57 -8.76 17.49
N HIS A 174 7.53 -9.58 17.28
CA HIS A 174 7.56 -10.73 16.38
C HIS A 174 7.63 -10.35 14.89
N LEU A 175 7.43 -9.09 14.55
CA LEU A 175 7.53 -8.55 13.18
C LEU A 175 8.95 -8.08 12.82
N ASP A 176 9.83 -7.95 13.82
CA ASP A 176 11.19 -7.47 13.62
C ASP A 176 11.99 -8.43 12.74
N GLY A 177 12.57 -7.90 11.65
CA GLY A 177 13.25 -8.69 10.63
C GLY A 177 12.35 -9.59 9.77
N GLU A 178 11.02 -9.46 9.91
CA GLU A 178 10.02 -10.18 9.14
C GLU A 178 9.21 -9.25 8.22
N TYR A 179 9.18 -7.96 8.54
CA TYR A 179 8.57 -6.90 7.75
C TYR A 179 9.55 -5.74 7.62
N THR A 180 9.49 -5.01 6.51
CA THR A 180 10.35 -3.85 6.29
C THR A 180 9.76 -2.62 6.98
N VAL A 181 10.46 -2.14 8.00
CA VAL A 181 10.25 -0.80 8.57
C VAL A 181 11.08 0.19 7.75
N PHE A 182 10.43 1.18 7.15
CA PHE A 182 11.08 2.11 6.22
C PHE A 182 10.95 3.58 6.61
N GLY A 183 10.43 3.84 7.81
CA GLY A 183 10.30 5.19 8.35
C GLY A 183 9.82 5.20 9.78
N GLU A 184 9.76 6.41 10.35
CA GLU A 184 9.32 6.65 11.71
C GLU A 184 8.39 7.87 11.81
N THR A 185 7.52 7.88 12.79
CA THR A 185 6.68 9.05 13.10
C THR A 185 7.45 10.03 13.96
N ILE A 186 7.73 11.22 13.44
CA ILE A 186 8.41 12.30 14.15
C ILE A 186 7.45 13.31 14.82
N SER A 187 6.16 13.25 14.44
CA SER A 187 5.10 14.04 15.10
C SER A 187 3.74 13.41 14.80
N GLY A 188 2.79 13.52 15.75
CA GLY A 188 1.42 13.02 15.56
C GLY A 188 1.20 11.61 16.10
N LEU A 189 2.03 11.08 17.02
CA LEU A 189 1.81 9.77 17.68
C LEU A 189 0.42 9.69 18.32
N HIS A 190 -0.08 10.78 18.90
CA HIS A 190 -1.42 10.85 19.49
C HIS A 190 -2.54 10.69 18.43
N VAL A 191 -2.27 11.00 17.15
CA VAL A 191 -3.21 10.77 16.06
C VAL A 191 -3.30 9.26 15.75
N ILE A 192 -2.16 8.55 15.78
CA ILE A 192 -2.13 7.09 15.67
C ILE A 192 -2.98 6.46 16.78
N ASP A 193 -2.78 6.89 18.04
CA ASP A 193 -3.57 6.41 19.17
C ASP A 193 -5.07 6.69 19.02
N ARG A 194 -5.43 7.88 18.50
CA ARG A 194 -6.83 8.25 18.26
C ARG A 194 -7.47 7.39 17.17
N ILE A 195 -6.75 7.12 16.09
CA ILE A 195 -7.22 6.22 15.03
C ILE A 195 -7.37 4.80 15.58
N ALA A 196 -6.37 4.31 16.33
CA ALA A 196 -6.39 2.96 16.91
C ALA A 196 -7.53 2.76 17.91
N ALA A 197 -8.00 3.82 18.56
CA ALA A 197 -9.12 3.80 19.51
C ALA A 197 -10.52 3.84 18.84
N GLN A 198 -10.61 3.95 17.51
CA GLN A 198 -11.90 3.95 16.82
C GLN A 198 -12.60 2.60 16.95
N PRO A 199 -13.92 2.58 17.12
CA PRO A 199 -14.68 1.33 17.10
C PRO A 199 -14.53 0.63 15.76
N THR A 200 -14.32 -0.69 15.78
CA THR A 200 -14.14 -1.51 14.59
C THR A 200 -15.19 -2.63 14.50
N ASP A 201 -15.39 -3.13 13.30
CA ASP A 201 -16.18 -4.33 13.04
C ASP A 201 -15.38 -5.62 13.32
N ARG A 202 -15.96 -6.78 12.99
CA ARG A 202 -15.31 -8.10 13.19
C ARG A 202 -14.11 -8.37 12.31
N LEU A 203 -13.86 -7.51 11.33
CA LEU A 203 -12.74 -7.58 10.39
C LEU A 203 -11.71 -6.47 10.68
N ASP A 204 -11.76 -5.90 11.88
CA ASP A 204 -10.89 -4.80 12.32
C ASP A 204 -11.03 -3.52 11.48
N ARG A 205 -12.17 -3.31 10.80
CA ARG A 205 -12.43 -2.09 10.04
C ARG A 205 -13.08 -1.05 10.94
N PRO A 206 -12.61 0.22 10.91
CA PRO A 206 -13.33 1.31 11.57
C PRO A 206 -14.79 1.37 11.09
N ILE A 207 -15.74 1.48 12.05
CA ILE A 207 -17.17 1.64 11.72
C ILE A 207 -17.40 2.97 11.00
N GLU A 208 -16.72 4.03 11.44
CA GLU A 208 -16.67 5.30 10.77
C GLU A 208 -15.39 5.41 9.96
N ASP A 209 -15.49 5.76 8.68
CA ASP A 209 -14.35 5.84 7.77
C ASP A 209 -13.25 6.77 8.28
N VAL A 210 -12.07 6.25 8.52
CA VAL A 210 -10.86 7.03 8.78
C VAL A 210 -10.10 7.24 7.48
N LYS A 211 -10.14 8.47 6.95
CA LYS A 211 -9.59 8.81 5.63
C LYS A 211 -8.15 9.30 5.69
N ILE A 212 -7.34 8.85 4.76
CA ILE A 212 -6.10 9.50 4.35
C ILE A 212 -6.49 10.59 3.35
N ILE A 213 -6.57 11.83 3.78
CA ILE A 213 -6.95 12.96 2.91
C ILE A 213 -5.87 13.18 1.86
N SER A 214 -4.60 13.15 2.28
CA SER A 214 -3.45 13.22 1.38
C SER A 214 -2.15 12.81 2.08
N ILE A 215 -1.14 12.41 1.29
CA ILE A 215 0.24 12.25 1.75
C ILE A 215 1.11 13.15 0.89
N LYS A 216 1.75 14.16 1.50
CA LYS A 216 2.55 15.16 0.77
C LYS A 216 3.90 15.41 1.46
N PRO A 217 4.98 15.72 0.70
CA PRO A 217 6.25 16.13 1.28
C PRO A 217 6.08 17.38 2.14
N ASN A 218 6.67 17.36 3.33
CA ASN A 218 6.73 18.56 4.16
C ASN A 218 7.77 19.53 3.59
N LYS A 219 7.31 20.67 3.05
CA LYS A 219 8.18 21.63 2.35
C LYS A 219 9.24 22.25 3.23
N GLU A 220 8.90 22.55 4.49
CA GLU A 220 9.80 23.24 5.42
C GLU A 220 10.96 22.35 5.87
N LEU A 221 10.69 21.07 6.13
CA LEU A 221 11.69 20.11 6.61
C LEU A 221 12.53 19.53 5.48
N ASN A 222 11.99 19.42 4.27
CA ASN A 222 12.71 18.95 3.11
C ASN A 222 13.55 20.00 2.40
N SER A 223 13.45 21.29 2.79
CA SER A 223 14.25 22.40 2.22
C SER A 223 15.54 22.70 2.99
N LYS A 224 15.80 21.98 4.05
CA LYS A 224 17.01 22.12 4.90
C LYS A 224 18.04 21.07 4.53
#